data_dc47d9c38f8012d98c28cf2c4005a0ec
#
_entry.id   dc47d9c38f8012d98c28cf2c4005a0ec
#
_cell.length_a   1.000
_cell.length_b   1.000
_cell.length_c   1.000
_cell.angle_alpha   90.00
_cell.angle_beta   90.00
_cell.angle_gamma   90.00
#
_symmetry.space_group_name_H-M   'P 1'
#
loop_
_entity.id
_entity.type
_entity.pdbx_description
1 polymer ?
#
loop_
_entity_poly.entity_id
_entity_poly.type
_entity_poly.pdbx_seq_one_letter_code
_entity_poly.pdbx_strand_id
1 'polypeptide(L)'
;EGVLSPTSTSEVTSTEFRIVLTWGETPRDLDSHLVGLDDANSVFHIAYYNKVERDTDGNVIASLDVDDVSSYGPETVTIVNARTDATYYYSVKDFTDRYDATSTKMSESGANVKVYQGSVLVKEYNVPLNQAGTIWNVFKIENGSVVDINNYNADETTMYGEYASEYNY
;
A
#
# COMPACT_ATOMS: atom_id res chain seq x y z
N GLU A 1 -23.87 34.44 -27.00
CA GLU A 1 -23.04 33.23 -27.02
C GLU A 1 -22.30 33.15 -25.67
N GLY A 2 -22.76 32.25 -24.79
CA GLY A 2 -22.13 32.04 -23.49
C GLY A 2 -20.83 31.26 -23.66
N VAL A 3 -19.70 31.87 -23.35
CA VAL A 3 -18.40 31.17 -23.19
C VAL A 3 -18.48 30.32 -21.96
N LEU A 4 -18.49 28.99 -22.12
CA LEU A 4 -18.33 28.05 -21.01
C LEU A 4 -16.90 28.22 -20.47
N SER A 5 -16.79 28.72 -19.23
CA SER A 5 -15.53 28.72 -18.50
C SER A 5 -15.02 27.28 -18.37
N PRO A 6 -13.74 27.00 -18.63
CA PRO A 6 -13.19 25.66 -18.42
C PRO A 6 -13.37 25.29 -16.96
N THR A 7 -13.95 24.10 -16.71
CA THR A 7 -14.04 23.53 -15.37
C THR A 7 -12.61 23.30 -14.91
N SER A 8 -12.14 24.09 -13.94
CA SER A 8 -10.85 23.88 -13.29
C SER A 8 -10.93 22.57 -12.52
N THR A 9 -10.32 21.50 -13.03
CA THR A 9 -10.01 20.33 -12.24
C THR A 9 -8.92 20.75 -11.27
N SER A 10 -9.26 20.88 -9.97
CA SER A 10 -8.26 21.13 -8.93
C SER A 10 -7.33 19.93 -8.89
N GLU A 11 -6.07 20.10 -9.27
CA GLU A 11 -5.04 19.08 -9.09
C GLU A 11 -4.87 18.82 -7.58
N VAL A 12 -4.78 17.53 -7.21
CA VAL A 12 -4.47 17.15 -5.84
C VAL A 12 -2.98 17.42 -5.61
N THR A 13 -2.66 18.38 -4.74
CA THR A 13 -1.30 18.88 -4.51
C THR A 13 -0.64 18.32 -3.23
N SER A 14 -1.40 17.63 -2.36
CA SER A 14 -0.85 17.04 -1.13
C SER A 14 0.17 15.96 -1.44
N THR A 15 1.23 15.90 -0.65
CA THR A 15 2.26 14.85 -0.68
C THR A 15 2.03 13.80 0.40
N GLU A 16 1.02 13.98 1.26
CA GLU A 16 0.60 12.97 2.23
C GLU A 16 -0.30 11.94 1.57
N PHE A 17 -0.02 10.66 1.83
CA PHE A 17 -0.88 9.55 1.44
C PHE A 17 -1.29 8.75 2.67
N ARG A 18 -2.58 8.42 2.75
CA ARG A 18 -3.13 7.51 3.73
C ARG A 18 -3.81 6.36 3.01
N ILE A 19 -3.43 5.16 3.38
CA ILE A 19 -3.85 3.91 2.75
C ILE A 19 -4.62 3.10 3.78
N VAL A 20 -5.87 2.75 3.49
CA VAL A 20 -6.76 2.04 4.41
C VAL A 20 -7.15 0.71 3.79
N LEU A 21 -6.77 -0.37 4.46
CA LEU A 21 -7.13 -1.75 4.13
C LEU A 21 -8.28 -2.22 5.03
N THR A 22 -9.31 -2.77 4.44
CA THR A 22 -10.37 -3.51 5.13
C THR A 22 -10.63 -4.83 4.42
N TRP A 23 -11.14 -5.83 5.15
CA TRP A 23 -11.50 -7.13 4.59
C TRP A 23 -12.67 -7.75 5.35
N GLY A 24 -13.06 -8.99 5.03
CA GLY A 24 -14.13 -9.70 5.72
C GLY A 24 -13.66 -10.50 6.93
N GLU A 25 -14.41 -11.54 7.28
CA GLU A 25 -14.11 -12.40 8.42
C GLU A 25 -12.89 -13.29 8.17
N THR A 26 -12.69 -13.72 6.93
CA THR A 26 -11.61 -14.64 6.53
C THR A 26 -10.84 -14.06 5.35
N PRO A 27 -9.49 -14.10 5.38
CA PRO A 27 -8.61 -14.61 6.44
C PRO A 27 -8.67 -13.75 7.70
N ARG A 28 -8.19 -14.30 8.82
CA ARG A 28 -8.19 -13.59 10.08
C ARG A 28 -7.27 -12.36 10.05
N ASP A 29 -6.14 -12.49 9.40
CA ASP A 29 -5.04 -11.51 9.45
C ASP A 29 -4.49 -11.25 8.04
N LEU A 30 -4.71 -10.02 7.55
CA LEU A 30 -4.12 -9.48 6.34
C LEU A 30 -3.21 -8.31 6.73
N ASP A 31 -1.95 -8.37 6.31
CA ASP A 31 -0.94 -7.36 6.61
C ASP A 31 -0.76 -6.37 5.47
N SER A 32 -0.69 -5.09 5.81
CA SER A 32 -0.23 -4.02 4.94
C SER A 32 1.29 -3.98 4.89
N HIS A 33 1.85 -3.89 3.70
CA HIS A 33 3.28 -3.73 3.44
C HIS A 33 3.52 -2.50 2.57
N LEU A 34 4.43 -1.62 3.00
CA LEU A 34 4.89 -0.46 2.24
C LEU A 34 6.41 -0.49 2.12
N VAL A 35 6.91 -0.50 0.89
CA VAL A 35 8.35 -0.44 0.59
C VAL A 35 8.64 0.86 -0.14
N GLY A 36 9.67 1.58 0.26
CA GLY A 36 10.06 2.85 -0.35
C GLY A 36 11.51 3.24 -0.05
N LEU A 37 11.86 4.48 -0.35
CA LEU A 37 13.16 5.06 -0.01
C LEU A 37 13.02 6.14 1.06
N ASP A 38 13.91 6.12 2.04
CA ASP A 38 14.10 7.21 2.99
C ASP A 38 14.83 8.42 2.34
N ASP A 39 15.12 9.46 3.13
CA ASP A 39 15.84 10.66 2.68
C ASP A 39 17.31 10.39 2.34
N ALA A 40 17.90 9.31 2.85
CA ALA A 40 19.25 8.86 2.52
C ALA A 40 19.30 7.91 1.30
N ASN A 41 18.17 7.68 0.63
CA ASN A 41 17.98 6.69 -0.44
C ASN A 41 18.21 5.24 0.00
N SER A 42 18.01 4.94 1.28
CA SER A 42 17.98 3.56 1.76
C SER A 42 16.58 2.99 1.64
N VAL A 43 16.50 1.71 1.25
CA VAL A 43 15.20 1.02 1.16
C VAL A 43 14.66 0.75 2.55
N PHE A 44 13.42 1.17 2.81
CA PHE A 44 12.70 0.82 4.01
C PHE A 44 11.49 -0.08 3.72
N HIS A 45 11.05 -0.81 4.74
CA HIS A 45 9.87 -1.66 4.66
C HIS A 45 9.02 -1.47 5.92
N ILE A 46 7.85 -0.85 5.77
CA ILE A 46 6.83 -0.76 6.81
C ILE A 46 5.97 -2.02 6.76
N ALA A 47 5.85 -2.68 7.90
CA ALA A 47 4.98 -3.83 8.15
C ALA A 47 4.81 -3.99 9.67
N TYR A 48 4.08 -5.02 10.12
CA TYR A 48 3.83 -5.27 11.55
C TYR A 48 5.09 -5.31 12.43
N TYR A 49 6.23 -5.72 11.89
CA TYR A 49 7.53 -5.81 12.58
C TYR A 49 8.36 -4.51 12.54
N ASN A 50 8.04 -3.59 11.64
CA ASN A 50 8.64 -2.26 11.52
C ASN A 50 7.55 -1.22 11.21
N LYS A 51 6.97 -0.65 12.26
CA LYS A 51 5.77 0.18 12.13
C LYS A 51 6.04 1.65 11.84
N VAL A 52 7.29 2.11 11.97
CA VAL A 52 7.63 3.53 11.80
C VAL A 52 8.99 3.67 11.12
N GLU A 53 9.02 4.42 10.04
CA GLU A 53 10.24 4.86 9.38
C GLU A 53 10.47 6.35 9.62
N ARG A 54 11.74 6.73 9.82
CA ARG A 54 12.14 8.11 10.11
C ARG A 54 13.24 8.57 9.16
N ASP A 55 13.23 9.87 8.88
CA ASP A 55 14.34 10.52 8.17
C ASP A 55 15.59 10.66 9.06
N THR A 56 16.66 11.17 8.49
CA THR A 56 17.94 11.39 9.19
C THR A 56 17.85 12.42 10.32
N ASP A 57 16.85 13.29 10.31
CA ASP A 57 16.55 14.25 11.36
C ASP A 57 15.61 13.69 12.45
N GLY A 58 15.12 12.46 12.28
CA GLY A 58 14.26 11.77 13.23
C GLY A 58 12.76 12.03 13.04
N ASN A 59 12.34 12.72 11.98
CA ASN A 59 10.92 12.92 11.69
C ASN A 59 10.32 11.67 11.06
N VAL A 60 9.06 11.36 11.38
CA VAL A 60 8.35 10.24 10.76
C VAL A 60 8.10 10.53 9.28
N ILE A 61 8.51 9.61 8.42
CA ILE A 61 8.26 9.67 6.97
C ILE A 61 7.18 8.69 6.53
N ALA A 62 7.08 7.53 7.18
CA ALA A 62 6.01 6.57 6.96
C ALA A 62 5.68 5.78 8.24
N SER A 63 4.44 5.33 8.37
CA SER A 63 4.00 4.56 9.54
C SER A 63 2.85 3.60 9.21
N LEU A 64 2.81 2.48 9.92
CA LEU A 64 1.63 1.62 10.09
C LEU A 64 0.91 2.11 11.36
N ASP A 65 -0.14 2.92 11.20
CA ASP A 65 -0.81 3.60 12.32
C ASP A 65 -1.77 2.70 13.06
N VAL A 66 -2.42 1.80 12.33
CA VAL A 66 -3.33 0.79 12.85
C VAL A 66 -2.95 -0.55 12.25
N ASP A 67 -2.75 -1.54 13.10
CA ASP A 67 -2.41 -2.93 12.79
C ASP A 67 -3.45 -3.84 13.46
N ASP A 68 -4.37 -4.38 12.66
CA ASP A 68 -5.46 -5.23 13.13
C ASP A 68 -5.20 -6.69 12.76
N VAL A 69 -5.12 -7.55 13.77
CA VAL A 69 -4.84 -8.98 13.64
C VAL A 69 -6.08 -9.86 13.83
N SER A 70 -7.29 -9.28 13.74
CA SER A 70 -8.51 -9.93 14.24
C SER A 70 -9.70 -9.96 13.29
N SER A 71 -9.50 -9.92 11.99
CA SER A 71 -10.53 -9.83 10.95
C SER A 71 -11.15 -8.44 10.79
N TYR A 72 -11.66 -8.17 9.60
CA TYR A 72 -12.31 -6.94 9.16
C TYR A 72 -11.37 -5.73 9.02
N GLY A 73 -10.28 -5.63 9.78
CA GLY A 73 -9.44 -4.43 9.85
C GLY A 73 -10.13 -3.30 10.65
N PRO A 74 -9.82 -2.03 10.39
CA PRO A 74 -8.90 -1.58 9.33
C PRO A 74 -7.42 -1.71 9.70
N GLU A 75 -6.57 -1.81 8.69
CA GLU A 75 -5.18 -1.39 8.80
C GLU A 75 -4.98 -0.05 8.09
N THR A 76 -4.12 0.79 8.63
CA THR A 76 -3.85 2.11 8.06
C THR A 76 -2.36 2.37 7.98
N VAL A 77 -1.90 2.70 6.77
CA VAL A 77 -0.52 3.14 6.48
C VAL A 77 -0.54 4.59 6.05
N THR A 78 0.35 5.40 6.63
CA THR A 78 0.53 6.80 6.25
C THR A 78 1.94 7.02 5.69
N ILE A 79 2.04 7.74 4.57
CA ILE A 79 3.27 8.38 4.08
C ILE A 79 3.09 9.87 4.34
N VAL A 80 3.91 10.45 5.21
CA VAL A 80 3.73 11.84 5.66
C VAL A 80 4.06 12.83 4.55
N ASN A 81 5.11 12.55 3.78
CA ASN A 81 5.57 13.40 2.68
C ASN A 81 6.22 12.54 1.59
N ALA A 82 5.44 12.09 0.63
CA ALA A 82 5.94 11.27 -0.47
C ALA A 82 6.85 12.08 -1.39
N ARG A 83 8.08 11.62 -1.56
CA ARG A 83 9.07 12.21 -2.47
C ARG A 83 8.66 11.91 -3.93
N THR A 84 8.82 12.90 -4.81
CA THR A 84 8.55 12.72 -6.26
C THR A 84 9.68 11.98 -6.99
N ASP A 85 10.87 11.91 -6.39
CA ASP A 85 12.05 11.21 -6.92
C ASP A 85 12.26 9.81 -6.32
N ALA A 86 11.26 9.29 -5.59
CA ALA A 86 11.24 7.96 -5.03
C ALA A 86 9.94 7.23 -5.42
N THR A 87 10.01 5.90 -5.53
CA THR A 87 8.85 5.04 -5.75
C THR A 87 8.48 4.35 -4.45
N TYR A 88 7.18 4.25 -4.16
CA TYR A 88 6.65 3.54 -3.01
C TYR A 88 5.73 2.43 -3.49
N TYR A 89 5.95 1.19 -3.02
CA TYR A 89 5.16 0.01 -3.38
C TYR A 89 4.28 -0.38 -2.22
N TYR A 90 2.98 -0.51 -2.46
CA TYR A 90 2.03 -0.99 -1.47
C TYR A 90 1.47 -2.36 -1.85
N SER A 91 1.52 -3.28 -0.91
CA SER A 91 1.05 -4.66 -1.06
C SER A 91 0.28 -5.12 0.17
N VAL A 92 -0.59 -6.10 -0.01
CA VAL A 92 -1.29 -6.80 1.05
C VAL A 92 -0.79 -8.25 1.08
N LYS A 93 -0.46 -8.75 2.27
CA LYS A 93 -0.05 -10.14 2.49
C LYS A 93 -1.08 -10.88 3.33
N ASP A 94 -1.43 -12.07 2.92
CA ASP A 94 -2.20 -13.02 3.75
C ASP A 94 -1.26 -13.63 4.80
N PHE A 95 -1.24 -13.04 5.99
CA PHE A 95 -0.42 -13.54 7.09
C PHE A 95 -0.96 -14.86 7.64
N THR A 96 -2.28 -15.03 7.65
CA THR A 96 -2.91 -16.26 8.13
C THR A 96 -2.44 -17.48 7.33
N ASP A 97 -2.47 -17.37 6.00
CA ASP A 97 -2.12 -18.48 5.09
C ASP A 97 -0.72 -18.32 4.45
N ARG A 98 0.18 -17.54 5.04
CA ARG A 98 1.48 -17.15 4.49
C ARG A 98 2.38 -18.27 3.99
N TYR A 99 2.13 -19.51 4.43
CA TYR A 99 2.89 -20.69 4.01
C TYR A 99 2.14 -21.55 2.96
N ASP A 100 0.95 -21.13 2.55
CA ASP A 100 0.15 -21.82 1.55
C ASP A 100 0.02 -20.99 0.26
N ALA A 101 0.98 -21.15 -0.65
CA ALA A 101 0.99 -20.47 -1.94
C ALA A 101 -0.24 -20.81 -2.82
N THR A 102 -1.03 -21.81 -2.45
CA THR A 102 -2.25 -22.21 -3.17
C THR A 102 -3.52 -21.68 -2.53
N SER A 103 -3.42 -20.97 -1.39
CA SER A 103 -4.58 -20.36 -0.72
C SER A 103 -5.30 -19.38 -1.64
N THR A 104 -6.63 -19.45 -1.64
CA THR A 104 -7.53 -18.51 -2.32
C THR A 104 -8.25 -17.58 -1.37
N LYS A 105 -7.99 -17.69 -0.05
CA LYS A 105 -8.77 -17.02 0.98
C LYS A 105 -8.68 -15.50 0.92
N MET A 106 -7.49 -14.93 0.65
CA MET A 106 -7.39 -13.48 0.46
C MET A 106 -8.18 -13.02 -0.77
N SER A 107 -8.17 -13.78 -1.87
CA SER A 107 -8.97 -13.50 -3.07
C SER A 107 -10.49 -13.53 -2.81
N GLU A 108 -10.93 -14.26 -1.81
CA GLU A 108 -12.33 -14.41 -1.40
C GLU A 108 -12.70 -13.49 -0.22
N SER A 109 -11.74 -12.75 0.33
CA SER A 109 -11.88 -11.99 1.57
C SER A 109 -12.75 -10.74 1.46
N GLY A 110 -12.98 -10.24 0.24
CA GLY A 110 -13.56 -8.93 0.02
C GLY A 110 -12.62 -7.78 0.39
N ALA A 111 -11.31 -8.04 0.41
CA ALA A 111 -10.33 -7.01 0.74
C ALA A 111 -10.45 -5.80 -0.18
N ASN A 112 -10.44 -4.62 0.44
CA ASN A 112 -10.59 -3.32 -0.19
C ASN A 112 -9.50 -2.38 0.31
N VAL A 113 -8.84 -1.69 -0.60
CA VAL A 113 -7.81 -0.70 -0.31
C VAL A 113 -8.26 0.66 -0.82
N LYS A 114 -8.37 1.64 0.08
CA LYS A 114 -8.64 3.04 -0.25
C LYS A 114 -7.38 3.87 -0.09
N VAL A 115 -7.07 4.69 -1.08
CA VAL A 115 -5.91 5.57 -1.09
C VAL A 115 -6.39 7.01 -1.07
N TYR A 116 -6.04 7.73 0.00
CA TYR A 116 -6.29 9.16 0.14
C TYR A 116 -4.99 9.92 -0.10
N GLN A 117 -5.06 10.97 -0.91
CA GLN A 117 -3.99 11.95 -1.06
C GLN A 117 -4.47 13.25 -0.40
N GLY A 118 -3.86 13.62 0.73
CA GLY A 118 -4.45 14.59 1.63
C GLY A 118 -5.83 14.11 2.10
N SER A 119 -6.85 14.91 1.90
CA SER A 119 -8.24 14.57 2.26
C SER A 119 -9.04 13.93 1.11
N VAL A 120 -8.45 13.76 -0.06
CA VAL A 120 -9.15 13.31 -1.27
C VAL A 120 -8.95 11.82 -1.48
N LEU A 121 -10.03 11.04 -1.63
CA LEU A 121 -9.98 9.66 -2.11
C LEU A 121 -9.59 9.66 -3.59
N VAL A 122 -8.36 9.23 -3.89
CA VAL A 122 -7.83 9.25 -5.28
C VAL A 122 -7.92 7.90 -5.96
N LYS A 123 -7.89 6.79 -5.20
CA LYS A 123 -7.99 5.43 -5.74
C LYS A 123 -8.69 4.50 -4.74
N GLU A 124 -9.34 3.50 -5.29
CA GLU A 124 -9.93 2.38 -4.54
C GLU A 124 -9.71 1.10 -5.32
N TYR A 125 -9.30 0.04 -4.61
CA TYR A 125 -9.02 -1.27 -5.19
C TYR A 125 -9.80 -2.35 -4.45
N ASN A 126 -10.35 -3.29 -5.21
CA ASN A 126 -10.87 -4.54 -4.66
C ASN A 126 -9.92 -5.68 -5.02
N VAL A 127 -9.72 -6.60 -4.10
CA VAL A 127 -8.86 -7.76 -4.33
C VAL A 127 -9.33 -8.55 -5.55
N PRO A 128 -8.43 -8.94 -6.48
CA PRO A 128 -8.80 -9.78 -7.63
C PRO A 128 -9.40 -11.12 -7.18
N LEU A 129 -10.51 -11.49 -7.81
CA LEU A 129 -11.21 -12.76 -7.53
C LEU A 129 -10.54 -13.93 -8.22
N ASN A 130 -10.79 -15.15 -7.70
CA ASN A 130 -10.33 -16.41 -8.28
C ASN A 130 -8.82 -16.51 -8.49
N GLN A 131 -8.06 -15.97 -7.54
CA GLN A 131 -6.61 -16.01 -7.54
C GLN A 131 -6.10 -16.91 -6.41
N ALA A 132 -5.01 -17.64 -6.68
CA ALA A 132 -4.24 -18.33 -5.65
C ALA A 132 -2.95 -17.58 -5.36
N GLY A 133 -2.55 -17.54 -4.08
CA GLY A 133 -1.36 -16.83 -3.62
C GLY A 133 -1.62 -16.07 -2.34
N THR A 134 -0.55 -15.47 -1.81
CA THR A 134 -0.56 -14.81 -0.50
C THR A 134 -0.14 -13.34 -0.56
N ILE A 135 0.20 -12.83 -1.75
CA ILE A 135 0.62 -11.44 -1.97
C ILE A 135 -0.29 -10.79 -3.02
N TRP A 136 -0.87 -9.67 -2.67
CA TRP A 136 -1.57 -8.78 -3.60
C TRP A 136 -0.78 -7.47 -3.72
N ASN A 137 -0.03 -7.32 -4.82
CA ASN A 137 0.65 -6.07 -5.14
C ASN A 137 -0.39 -5.10 -5.71
N VAL A 138 -0.76 -4.08 -4.92
CA VAL A 138 -1.94 -3.26 -5.21
C VAL A 138 -1.61 -2.11 -6.14
N PHE A 139 -0.64 -1.28 -5.75
CA PHE A 139 -0.23 -0.10 -6.50
C PHE A 139 1.18 0.34 -6.13
N LYS A 140 1.70 1.29 -6.89
CA LYS A 140 2.86 2.10 -6.51
C LYS A 140 2.51 3.58 -6.53
N ILE A 141 3.28 4.38 -5.80
CA ILE A 141 3.30 5.83 -5.93
C ILE A 141 4.60 6.19 -6.64
N GLU A 142 4.49 6.82 -7.79
CA GLU A 142 5.61 7.19 -8.65
C GLU A 142 5.40 8.62 -9.13
N ASN A 143 6.42 9.47 -9.04
CA ASN A 143 6.29 10.90 -9.34
C ASN A 143 5.12 11.59 -8.60
N GLY A 144 4.85 11.18 -7.37
CA GLY A 144 3.77 11.73 -6.54
C GLY A 144 2.36 11.31 -6.97
N SER A 145 2.20 10.32 -7.85
CA SER A 145 0.91 9.84 -8.36
C SER A 145 0.75 8.35 -8.13
N VAL A 146 -0.48 7.92 -7.87
CA VAL A 146 -0.82 6.50 -7.72
C VAL A 146 -0.88 5.84 -9.09
N VAL A 147 -0.15 4.74 -9.26
CA VAL A 147 -0.08 3.93 -10.48
C VAL A 147 -0.51 2.50 -10.16
N ASP A 148 -1.49 2.01 -10.89
CA ASP A 148 -2.07 0.69 -10.68
C ASP A 148 -1.04 -0.43 -10.94
N ILE A 149 -0.99 -1.44 -10.08
CA ILE A 149 -0.30 -2.72 -10.29
C ILE A 149 -1.35 -3.83 -10.33
N ASN A 150 -2.08 -3.99 -9.24
CA ASN A 150 -3.22 -4.88 -9.07
C ASN A 150 -2.95 -6.32 -9.55
N ASN A 151 -1.79 -6.89 -9.20
CA ASN A 151 -1.45 -8.26 -9.51
C ASN A 151 -1.35 -9.12 -8.24
N TYR A 152 -1.53 -10.43 -8.43
CA TYR A 152 -1.53 -11.42 -7.37
C TYR A 152 -0.32 -12.34 -7.49
N ASN A 153 0.33 -12.70 -6.37
CA ASN A 153 1.57 -13.46 -6.36
C ASN A 153 1.70 -14.32 -5.08
N ALA A 154 2.70 -15.19 -5.05
CA ALA A 154 3.11 -15.94 -3.87
C ALA A 154 4.57 -15.64 -3.46
N ASP A 155 5.28 -14.82 -4.22
CA ASP A 155 6.68 -14.44 -4.00
C ASP A 155 6.75 -13.08 -3.31
N GLU A 156 7.26 -13.06 -2.07
CA GLU A 156 7.39 -11.85 -1.25
C GLU A 156 8.34 -10.82 -1.85
N THR A 157 9.31 -11.23 -2.65
CA THR A 157 10.24 -10.29 -3.32
C THR A 157 9.51 -9.33 -4.25
N THR A 158 8.34 -9.73 -4.76
CA THR A 158 7.51 -8.88 -5.63
C THR A 158 7.01 -7.62 -4.96
N MET A 159 6.88 -7.60 -3.61
CA MET A 159 6.49 -6.42 -2.84
C MET A 159 7.52 -5.28 -2.91
N TYR A 160 8.78 -5.60 -3.25
CA TYR A 160 9.87 -4.64 -3.34
C TYR A 160 9.96 -3.95 -4.71
N GLY A 161 9.25 -4.44 -5.74
CA GLY A 161 9.30 -3.88 -7.07
C GLY A 161 10.73 -3.72 -7.59
N GLU A 162 11.12 -2.49 -7.95
CA GLU A 162 12.49 -2.20 -8.42
C GLU A 162 13.57 -2.37 -7.36
N TYR A 163 13.19 -2.42 -6.06
CA TYR A 163 14.11 -2.64 -4.93
C TYR A 163 14.25 -4.11 -4.53
N ALA A 164 13.83 -5.04 -5.36
CA ALA A 164 13.86 -6.47 -5.03
C ALA A 164 15.25 -7.02 -4.69
N SER A 165 16.33 -6.40 -5.20
CA SER A 165 17.71 -6.74 -4.85
C SER A 165 18.08 -6.40 -3.40
N GLU A 166 17.33 -5.52 -2.76
CA GLU A 166 17.51 -5.11 -1.35
C GLU A 166 16.72 -6.00 -0.37
N TYR A 167 15.97 -6.98 -0.89
CA TYR A 167 15.25 -7.93 -0.05
C TYR A 167 16.24 -8.83 0.68
N ASN A 168 16.31 -8.69 2.00
CA ASN A 168 17.12 -9.51 2.88
C ASN A 168 16.22 -10.44 3.68
N TYR A 169 16.48 -11.75 3.59
CA TYR A 169 15.77 -12.80 4.33
C TYR A 169 16.08 -12.73 5.84
#